data_83326c04b36481feb5605397faed3579
#
_entry.id   83326c04b36481feb5605397faed3579
#
_cell.length_a   1.000
_cell.length_b   1.000
_cell.length_c   1.000
_cell.angle_alpha   90.00
_cell.angle_beta   90.00
_cell.angle_gamma   90.00
#
_symmetry.space_group_name_H-M   'P 1'
#
loop_
_entity.id
_entity.type
_entity.pdbx_description
1 polymer ?
#
loop_
_entity_poly.entity_id
_entity_poly.type
_entity_poly.pdbx_seq_one_letter_code
_entity_poly.pdbx_strand_id
1 'polypeptide(L)' 'MKKRVYDYICSHPDASIHDIASAIDTPEMEALNIVDALHGEGYITLSRIVPLSPEKSDSCRYSATGKQYSGD' A
#
# COMPACT_ATOMS: atom_id res chain seq x y z
N MET A 1 7.77 10.77 -0.38
CA MET A 1 7.58 9.32 -0.58
C MET A 1 6.14 8.89 -0.58
N LYS A 2 5.31 9.55 0.19
CA LYS A 2 3.88 9.19 0.20
C LYS A 2 3.27 9.22 -1.19
N LYS A 3 3.58 10.25 -1.96
CA LYS A 3 2.98 10.36 -3.28
C LYS A 3 3.37 9.22 -4.18
N ARG A 4 4.61 8.77 -4.11
CA ARG A 4 5.07 7.67 -4.93
C ARG A 4 4.33 6.38 -4.59
N VAL A 5 4.14 6.15 -3.29
CA VAL A 5 3.38 4.98 -2.85
C VAL A 5 1.93 5.09 -3.32
N TYR A 6 1.33 6.25 -3.14
CA TYR A 6 -0.04 6.47 -3.57
C TYR A 6 -0.19 6.24 -5.07
N ASP A 7 0.72 6.82 -5.86
CA ASP A 7 0.67 6.67 -7.32
C ASP A 7 0.82 5.21 -7.73
N TYR A 8 1.72 4.50 -7.07
CA TYR A 8 1.92 3.09 -7.40
C TYR A 8 0.65 2.29 -7.11
N ILE A 9 0.02 2.54 -5.98
CA ILE A 9 -1.20 1.81 -5.62
C ILE A 9 -2.33 2.13 -6.59
N CYS A 10 -2.41 3.37 -7.03
CA CYS A 10 -3.41 3.75 -8.01
C CYS A 10 -3.24 2.98 -9.32
N SER A 11 -1.99 2.79 -9.73
CA SER A 11 -1.70 2.09 -10.98
C SER A 11 -1.77 0.57 -10.82
N HIS A 12 -1.57 0.08 -9.62
CA HIS A 12 -1.52 -1.35 -9.36
C HIS A 12 -2.46 -1.70 -8.21
N PRO A 13 -3.76 -1.76 -8.47
CA PRO A 13 -4.70 -2.17 -7.42
C PRO A 13 -4.36 -3.55 -6.91
N ASP A 14 -4.63 -3.78 -5.64
CA ASP A 14 -4.29 -5.04 -4.98
C ASP A 14 -2.79 -5.26 -4.82
N ALA A 15 -2.01 -4.18 -4.76
CA ALA A 15 -0.58 -4.30 -4.52
C ALA A 15 -0.32 -4.71 -3.07
N SER A 16 0.65 -5.58 -2.88
CA SER A 16 1.06 -5.98 -1.53
C SER A 16 2.16 -5.04 -1.05
N ILE A 17 2.46 -5.12 0.25
CA ILE A 17 3.52 -4.28 0.79
C ILE A 17 4.87 -4.61 0.16
N HIS A 18 5.09 -5.87 -0.16
CA HIS A 18 6.32 -6.28 -0.81
C HIS A 18 6.44 -5.63 -2.19
N ASP A 19 5.35 -5.63 -2.94
CA ASP A 19 5.33 -5.01 -4.27
C ASP A 19 5.60 -3.52 -4.17
N ILE A 20 4.98 -2.86 -3.20
CA ILE A 20 5.15 -1.43 -3.02
C ILE A 20 6.59 -1.11 -2.65
N ALA A 21 7.15 -1.85 -1.71
CA ALA A 21 8.52 -1.60 -1.27
C ALA A 21 9.51 -1.78 -2.41
N SER A 22 9.29 -2.80 -3.22
CA SER A 22 10.18 -3.05 -4.37
C SER A 22 10.07 -1.94 -5.40
N ALA A 23 8.87 -1.45 -5.63
CA ALA A 23 8.64 -0.43 -6.64
C ALA A 23 9.31 0.90 -6.30
N ILE A 24 9.32 1.25 -5.02
CA ILE A 24 9.92 2.51 -4.59
C ILE A 24 11.32 2.34 -4.03
N ASP A 25 11.86 1.12 -4.11
CA ASP A 25 13.21 0.81 -3.67
C ASP A 25 13.43 1.21 -2.20
N THR A 26 12.58 0.70 -1.34
CA THR A 26 12.54 1.08 0.07
C THR A 26 12.32 -0.18 0.90
N PRO A 27 12.88 -0.25 2.11
CA PRO A 27 12.60 -1.39 2.98
C PRO A 27 11.12 -1.53 3.27
N GLU A 28 10.68 -2.77 3.45
CA GLU A 28 9.26 -3.02 3.68
C GLU A 28 8.74 -2.32 4.92
N MET A 29 9.58 -2.24 5.96
CA MET A 29 9.16 -1.57 7.18
C MET A 29 8.83 -0.09 6.94
N GLU A 30 9.65 0.57 6.14
CA GLU A 30 9.39 1.97 5.84
C GLU A 30 8.19 2.12 4.91
N ALA A 31 8.08 1.22 3.94
CA ALA A 31 6.91 1.24 3.06
C ALA A 31 5.63 1.03 3.86
N LEU A 32 5.68 0.16 4.85
CA LEU A 32 4.52 -0.07 5.70
C LEU A 32 4.13 1.17 6.48
N ASN A 33 5.12 1.90 6.99
CA ASN A 33 4.85 3.15 7.69
C ASN A 33 4.15 4.16 6.79
N ILE A 34 4.59 4.25 5.54
CA ILE A 34 4.00 5.17 4.58
C ILE A 34 2.56 4.74 4.25
N VAL A 35 2.37 3.45 4.04
CA VAL A 35 1.05 2.92 3.74
C VAL A 35 0.10 3.15 4.92
N ASP A 36 0.58 2.95 6.13
CA ASP A 36 -0.23 3.21 7.31
C ASP A 36 -0.68 4.66 7.37
N ALA A 37 0.21 5.58 7.06
CA ALA A 37 -0.14 6.99 7.06
C ALA A 37 -1.18 7.29 6.00
N LEU A 38 -1.01 6.76 4.81
CA LEU A 38 -1.98 6.97 3.73
C LEU A 38 -3.33 6.37 4.09
N HIS A 39 -3.32 5.20 4.70
CA HIS A 39 -4.55 4.55 5.12
C HIS A 39 -5.25 5.38 6.19
N GLY A 40 -4.50 5.90 7.15
CA GLY A 40 -5.08 6.73 8.20
C GLY A 40 -5.67 8.02 7.66
N GLU A 41 -5.13 8.52 6.55
CA GLU A 41 -5.64 9.75 5.95
C GLU A 41 -6.76 9.49 4.94
N GLY A 42 -7.08 8.23 4.69
CA GLY A 42 -8.19 7.89 3.82
C GLY A 42 -7.87 7.81 2.35
N TYR A 43 -6.60 7.87 1.98
CA TYR A 43 -6.22 7.80 0.57
C TYR A 43 -6.23 6.38 0.04
N ILE A 44 -5.96 5.41 0.87
CA ILE A 44 -5.95 4.01 0.46
C ILE A 44 -6.69 3.17 1.49
N THR A 45 -7.05 1.98 1.07
CA THR A 45 -7.76 1.06 1.95
C THR A 45 -7.24 -0.35 1.71
N LEU A 46 -7.50 -1.22 2.66
CA LEU A 46 -7.22 -2.63 2.50
C LEU A 46 -8.28 -3.22 1.58
N SER A 47 -7.84 -3.60 0.38
CA SER A 47 -8.79 -4.15 -0.59
C SER A 47 -9.06 -5.62 -0.32
N ARG A 48 -8.10 -6.32 0.29
CA ARG A 48 -8.27 -7.74 0.48
C ARG A 48 -7.29 -8.28 1.49
N ILE A 49 -7.77 -9.16 2.35
CA ILE A 49 -6.93 -9.98 3.20
C ILE A 49 -7.19 -11.42 2.78
N VAL A 50 -6.19 -12.05 2.18
CA VAL A 50 -6.36 -13.40 1.67
C VAL A 50 -5.47 -14.34 2.45
N PRO A 51 -5.97 -14.99 3.47
CA PRO A 51 -5.18 -15.96 4.23
C PRO A 51 -5.04 -17.25 3.42
N LEU A 52 -4.09 -17.23 2.50
CA LEU A 52 -3.90 -18.39 1.64
C LEU A 52 -3.24 -19.53 2.37
N SER A 53 -2.37 -19.23 3.30
CA SER A 53 -1.74 -20.25 4.09
C SER A 53 -1.18 -19.62 5.35
N PRO A 54 -0.98 -20.40 6.42
CA PRO A 54 -0.49 -19.87 7.68
C PRO A 54 0.89 -19.23 7.57
N GLU A 55 1.67 -19.66 6.61
CA GLU A 55 3.02 -19.11 6.47
C GLU A 55 3.04 -17.81 5.71
N LYS A 56 1.96 -17.47 5.05
CA LYS A 56 1.88 -16.25 4.27
C LYS A 56 0.95 -15.28 4.94
N SER A 57 1.38 -14.74 6.03
CA SER A 57 0.57 -13.80 6.78
C SER A 57 0.48 -12.44 6.10
N ASP A 58 1.26 -12.24 5.03
CA ASP A 58 1.33 -10.94 4.38
C ASP A 58 0.43 -10.86 3.17
N SER A 59 -0.80 -11.24 3.33
CA SER A 59 -1.71 -11.21 2.18
C SER A 59 -2.53 -9.95 2.10
N CYS A 60 -2.14 -8.93 2.85
CA CYS A 60 -2.85 -7.67 2.79
C CYS A 60 -2.60 -6.99 1.46
N ARG A 61 -3.67 -6.59 0.82
CA ARG A 61 -3.61 -5.89 -0.45
C ARG A 61 -4.22 -4.51 -0.28
N TYR A 62 -3.68 -3.55 -0.98
CA TYR A 62 -4.08 -2.17 -0.84
C TYR A 62 -4.63 -1.62 -2.13
N SER A 63 -5.59 -0.73 -2.03
CA SER A 63 -6.19 -0.08 -3.20
C SER A 63 -6.46 1.37 -2.87
N ALA A 64 -6.45 2.20 -3.90
CA ALA A 64 -6.80 3.60 -3.73
C ALA A 64 -8.29 3.73 -3.48
N THR A 65 -8.66 4.67 -2.62
CA THR A 65 -10.06 4.91 -2.30
C THR A 65 -10.75 5.82 -3.28
N GLY A 66 -9.99 6.47 -4.16
CA GLY A 66 -10.53 7.47 -5.05
C GLY A 66 -10.35 8.88 -4.53
N LYS A 67 -9.90 9.03 -3.30
CA LYS A 67 -9.63 10.35 -2.76
C LYS A 67 -8.40 10.92 -3.44
N GLN A 68 -8.53 12.14 -3.92
CA GLN A 68 -7.45 12.77 -4.65
C GLN A 68 -6.33 13.21 -3.70
N TYR A 69 -5.13 12.80 -4.01
CA TYR A 69 -3.97 13.16 -3.20
C TYR A 69 -3.53 14.56 -3.57
N SER A 70 -3.50 15.44 -2.60
CA SER A 70 -3.07 16.82 -2.84
C SER A 70 -2.06 17.21 -1.78
N GLY A 71 -1.04 16.52 -1.65
CA GLY A 71 -0.03 16.86 -0.66
C GLY A 71 1.33 16.78 -1.27
N ASP A 72 2.23 17.29 -0.51
CA ASP A 72 3.63 17.31 -0.80
C ASP A 72 3.95 17.27 -2.24
#